data_133159e4bae9f3b205743791842a81ce
#
_entry.id   133159e4bae9f3b205743791842a81ce
#
_cell.length_a   1.000
_cell.length_b   1.000
_cell.length_c   1.000
_cell.angle_alpha   90.00
_cell.angle_beta   90.00
_cell.angle_gamma   90.00
#
_symmetry.space_group_name_H-M   'P 1'
#
loop_
_entity.id
_entity.type
_entity.pdbx_description
1 polymer ?
#
loop_
_entity_poly.entity_id
_entity_poly.type
_entity_poly.pdbx_seq_one_letter_code
_entity_poly.pdbx_strand_id
1 'polypeptide(L)'
;GILASKYGWIAIPDADGTYPIADLAPLAARSAGFDMVVGARTGKHVKIPFIRRPAKWFVNQLANYLSGYKIPDLNSGLRIFRRELADRFFPLFPEGFSFTTTITVSSLVNGYMVKFIPINYFKRVGSSSISPLRDFFGFIFLVVRLVTYFKPLNVFIPAALVIFVIGFAKAIVDLVRTNAFGVGSSLAMATGVQLA
;
A
#
# COMPACT_ATOMS: atom_id res chain seq x y z
N GLY A 1 11.03 14.31 15.08
CA GLY A 1 10.64 14.79 13.75
C GLY A 1 9.20 15.28 13.70
N ILE A 2 8.24 14.42 13.35
CA ILE A 2 6.83 14.84 13.12
C ILE A 2 6.23 15.51 14.36
N LEU A 3 6.34 14.91 15.53
CA LEU A 3 5.79 15.47 16.79
C LEU A 3 6.41 16.82 17.19
N ALA A 4 7.64 17.09 16.77
CA ALA A 4 8.32 18.35 17.04
C ALA A 4 8.07 19.42 15.97
N SER A 5 7.33 19.11 14.90
CA SER A 5 7.00 20.09 13.87
C SER A 5 6.04 21.15 14.42
N LYS A 6 6.25 22.43 14.05
CA LYS A 6 5.44 23.55 14.55
C LYS A 6 4.43 24.08 13.53
N TYR A 7 4.56 23.67 12.26
CA TYR A 7 3.75 24.19 11.16
C TYR A 7 2.64 23.23 10.75
N GLY A 8 1.60 23.73 10.12
CA GLY A 8 0.46 22.95 9.63
C GLY A 8 0.80 22.02 8.45
N TRP A 9 1.95 22.20 7.80
CA TRP A 9 2.45 21.37 6.72
C TRP A 9 3.81 20.79 7.06
N ILE A 10 4.01 19.51 6.72
CA ILE A 10 5.23 18.76 6.95
C ILE A 10 5.75 18.27 5.61
N ALA A 11 7.02 18.55 5.32
CA ALA A 11 7.73 18.01 4.16
C ALA A 11 8.75 16.98 4.62
N ILE A 12 8.80 15.85 3.95
CA ILE A 12 9.76 14.78 4.22
C ILE A 12 10.47 14.43 2.90
N PRO A 13 11.77 14.68 2.76
CA PRO A 13 12.62 14.06 1.76
C PRO A 13 13.44 12.93 2.38
N ASP A 14 13.78 11.89 1.61
CA ASP A 14 14.86 10.98 2.01
C ASP A 14 16.21 11.68 1.85
N ALA A 15 17.07 11.54 2.84
CA ALA A 15 18.37 12.24 2.91
C ALA A 15 19.52 11.49 2.21
N ASP A 16 19.22 10.60 1.26
CA ASP A 16 20.18 9.72 0.57
C ASP A 16 20.59 10.20 -0.83
N GLY A 17 20.25 11.45 -1.16
CA GLY A 17 20.56 12.07 -2.45
C GLY A 17 19.77 11.56 -3.65
N THR A 18 18.79 10.68 -3.44
CA THR A 18 17.99 10.10 -4.53
C THR A 18 16.89 11.01 -5.04
N TYR A 19 16.43 11.95 -4.21
CA TYR A 19 15.38 12.91 -4.53
C TYR A 19 15.92 14.31 -4.80
N PRO A 20 15.47 14.98 -5.86
CA PRO A 20 15.82 16.38 -6.08
C PRO A 20 15.09 17.25 -5.06
N ILE A 21 15.83 17.83 -4.11
CA ILE A 21 15.26 18.73 -3.08
C ILE A 21 14.60 19.96 -3.72
N ALA A 22 15.07 20.38 -4.90
CA ALA A 22 14.45 21.45 -5.66
C ALA A 22 12.98 21.21 -6.03
N ASP A 23 12.56 19.93 -6.08
CA ASP A 23 11.16 19.58 -6.37
C ASP A 23 10.21 19.84 -5.17
N LEU A 24 10.72 20.12 -3.96
CA LEU A 24 9.89 20.46 -2.80
C LEU A 24 9.05 21.73 -3.03
N ALA A 25 9.63 22.78 -3.58
CA ALA A 25 8.91 24.03 -3.83
C ALA A 25 7.78 23.85 -4.87
N PRO A 26 8.00 23.18 -6.03
CA PRO A 26 6.94 22.82 -6.95
C PRO A 26 5.85 21.93 -6.35
N LEU A 27 6.18 21.00 -5.44
CA LEU A 27 5.20 20.18 -4.73
C LEU A 27 4.35 21.04 -3.79
N ALA A 28 4.99 21.93 -3.02
CA ALA A 28 4.30 22.84 -2.11
C ALA A 28 3.35 23.79 -2.86
N ALA A 29 3.77 24.34 -3.99
CA ALA A 29 2.91 25.19 -4.82
C ALA A 29 1.65 24.49 -5.35
N ARG A 30 1.66 23.14 -5.42
CA ARG A 30 0.54 22.33 -5.88
C ARG A 30 -0.26 21.68 -4.76
N SER A 31 -0.05 22.08 -3.50
CA SER A 31 -0.76 21.52 -2.34
C SER A 31 -2.16 22.13 -2.13
N ALA A 32 -2.48 23.24 -2.80
CA ALA A 32 -3.82 23.84 -2.71
C ALA A 32 -4.91 22.85 -3.10
N GLY A 33 -5.90 22.66 -2.22
CA GLY A 33 -7.00 21.72 -2.41
C GLY A 33 -6.64 20.24 -2.14
N PHE A 34 -5.43 19.94 -1.67
CA PHE A 34 -5.01 18.59 -1.32
C PHE A 34 -4.54 18.51 0.13
N ASP A 35 -4.65 17.33 0.72
CA ASP A 35 -4.18 17.07 2.08
C ASP A 35 -2.76 16.50 2.07
N MET A 36 -2.37 15.85 0.96
CA MET A 36 -1.03 15.34 0.74
C MET A 36 -0.63 15.44 -0.73
N VAL A 37 0.62 15.82 -0.99
CA VAL A 37 1.24 15.79 -2.33
C VAL A 37 2.47 14.90 -2.28
N VAL A 38 2.52 13.90 -3.16
CA VAL A 38 3.58 12.91 -3.23
C VAL A 38 4.34 13.05 -4.54
N GLY A 39 5.64 13.20 -4.47
CA GLY A 39 6.52 13.11 -5.62
C GLY A 39 6.67 11.66 -6.07
N ALA A 40 5.89 11.23 -7.07
CA ALA A 40 5.93 9.88 -7.59
C ALA A 40 7.16 9.65 -8.48
N ARG A 41 7.90 8.56 -8.27
CA ARG A 41 9.09 8.19 -9.05
C ARG A 41 8.68 7.61 -10.42
N THR A 42 7.99 8.41 -11.19
CA THR A 42 7.47 8.08 -12.54
C THR A 42 7.92 9.08 -13.60
N GLY A 43 8.85 9.96 -13.28
CA GLY A 43 9.45 10.93 -14.21
C GLY A 43 10.32 10.28 -15.28
N LYS A 44 10.91 11.13 -16.13
CA LYS A 44 11.71 10.67 -17.29
C LYS A 44 13.02 9.95 -16.88
N HIS A 45 13.62 10.35 -15.76
CA HIS A 45 14.89 9.82 -15.27
C HIS A 45 14.68 9.09 -13.94
N VAL A 46 14.26 7.82 -14.01
CA VAL A 46 14.02 6.98 -12.83
C VAL A 46 14.94 5.78 -12.84
N LYS A 47 15.90 5.72 -11.92
CA LYS A 47 16.88 4.63 -11.78
C LYS A 47 16.48 3.68 -10.65
N ILE A 48 15.53 2.77 -10.92
CA ILE A 48 15.17 1.68 -10.01
C ILE A 48 15.81 0.37 -10.51
N PRO A 49 16.53 -0.39 -9.65
CA PRO A 49 17.07 -1.69 -10.02
C PRO A 49 16.01 -2.62 -10.59
N PHE A 50 16.32 -3.28 -11.74
CA PHE A 50 15.36 -4.11 -12.48
C PHE A 50 14.79 -5.24 -11.61
N ILE A 51 15.62 -5.87 -10.78
CA ILE A 51 15.22 -6.98 -9.90
C ILE A 51 14.14 -6.60 -8.86
N ARG A 52 14.01 -5.30 -8.51
CA ARG A 52 13.00 -4.81 -7.56
C ARG A 52 11.68 -4.41 -8.20
N ARG A 53 11.63 -4.31 -9.54
CA ARG A 53 10.44 -3.85 -10.26
C ARG A 53 9.24 -4.78 -10.13
N PRO A 54 9.36 -6.11 -10.26
CA PRO A 54 8.22 -7.02 -10.11
C PRO A 54 7.60 -6.96 -8.72
N ALA A 55 8.44 -7.00 -7.67
CA ALA A 55 7.98 -6.93 -6.29
C ALA A 55 7.29 -5.59 -6.00
N LYS A 56 7.88 -4.47 -6.42
CA LYS A 56 7.29 -3.14 -6.30
C LYS A 56 5.94 -3.07 -7.03
N TRP A 57 5.89 -3.57 -8.26
CA TRP A 57 4.67 -3.59 -9.05
C TRP A 57 3.57 -4.39 -8.36
N PHE A 58 3.87 -5.59 -7.88
CA PHE A 58 2.89 -6.46 -7.20
C PHE A 58 2.31 -5.79 -5.94
N VAL A 59 3.15 -5.26 -5.05
CA VAL A 59 2.71 -4.56 -3.84
C VAL A 59 1.85 -3.34 -4.19
N ASN A 60 2.23 -2.61 -5.25
CA ASN A 60 1.48 -1.44 -5.69
C ASN A 60 0.09 -1.82 -6.25
N GLN A 61 0.01 -2.90 -7.05
CA GLN A 61 -1.26 -3.40 -7.55
C GLN A 61 -2.17 -3.94 -6.45
N LEU A 62 -1.59 -4.64 -5.47
CA LEU A 62 -2.31 -5.09 -4.29
C LEU A 62 -2.89 -3.89 -3.51
N ALA A 63 -2.08 -2.85 -3.28
CA ALA A 63 -2.55 -1.63 -2.63
C ALA A 63 -3.65 -0.92 -3.43
N ASN A 64 -3.52 -0.85 -4.76
CA ASN A 64 -4.55 -0.29 -5.64
C ASN A 64 -5.87 -1.06 -5.54
N TYR A 65 -5.79 -2.39 -5.65
CA TYR A 65 -6.97 -3.25 -5.59
C TYR A 65 -7.68 -3.14 -4.23
N LEU A 66 -6.93 -3.32 -3.15
CA LEU A 66 -7.51 -3.33 -1.80
C LEU A 66 -8.00 -1.95 -1.34
N SER A 67 -7.30 -0.88 -1.70
CA SER A 67 -7.71 0.48 -1.35
C SER A 67 -8.83 1.03 -2.23
N GLY A 68 -8.94 0.56 -3.47
CA GLY A 68 -9.81 1.09 -4.50
C GLY A 68 -9.29 2.38 -5.15
N TYR A 69 -8.01 2.74 -4.94
CA TYR A 69 -7.39 3.94 -5.48
C TYR A 69 -6.21 3.60 -6.40
N LYS A 70 -6.01 4.42 -7.43
CA LYS A 70 -4.85 4.29 -8.32
C LYS A 70 -3.64 5.02 -7.72
N ILE A 71 -2.71 4.26 -7.15
CA ILE A 71 -1.49 4.76 -6.53
C ILE A 71 -0.31 4.53 -7.49
N PRO A 72 0.28 5.56 -8.09
CA PRO A 72 1.38 5.36 -9.04
C PRO A 72 2.70 4.98 -8.35
N ASP A 73 2.92 5.46 -7.14
CA ASP A 73 4.11 5.14 -6.33
C ASP A 73 3.81 5.17 -4.84
N LEU A 74 3.65 3.98 -4.25
CA LEU A 74 3.28 3.81 -2.85
C LEU A 74 4.39 4.26 -1.88
N ASN A 75 5.65 3.99 -2.22
CA ASN A 75 6.79 4.10 -1.30
C ASN A 75 7.73 5.26 -1.63
N SER A 76 7.25 6.32 -2.27
CA SER A 76 8.06 7.51 -2.49
C SER A 76 8.36 8.23 -1.18
N GLY A 77 9.63 8.57 -0.95
CA GLY A 77 10.06 9.31 0.24
C GLY A 77 9.77 10.82 0.16
N LEU A 78 9.75 11.40 -1.05
CA LEU A 78 9.50 12.84 -1.20
C LEU A 78 8.01 13.14 -1.14
N ARG A 79 7.56 13.80 -0.07
CA ARG A 79 6.16 14.19 0.11
C ARG A 79 5.98 15.41 1.00
N ILE A 80 4.84 16.07 0.81
CA ILE A 80 4.35 17.14 1.65
C ILE A 80 2.93 16.79 2.06
N PHE A 81 2.59 16.93 3.34
CA PHE A 81 1.27 16.59 3.86
C PHE A 81 0.88 17.49 5.03
N ARG A 82 -0.42 17.62 5.27
CA ARG A 82 -0.95 18.33 6.44
C ARG A 82 -0.53 17.61 7.71
N ARG A 83 -0.13 18.35 8.73
CA ARG A 83 0.21 17.82 10.05
C ARG A 83 -0.93 16.97 10.63
N GLU A 84 -2.16 17.41 10.42
CA GLU A 84 -3.37 16.71 10.84
C GLU A 84 -3.41 15.24 10.39
N LEU A 85 -2.93 14.92 9.19
CA LEU A 85 -2.81 13.53 8.71
C LEU A 85 -1.84 12.70 9.57
N ALA A 86 -0.71 13.30 9.92
CA ALA A 86 0.27 12.63 10.76
C ALA A 86 -0.28 12.39 12.17
N ASP A 87 -0.90 13.39 12.76
CA ASP A 87 -1.46 13.31 14.10
C ASP A 87 -2.60 12.25 14.15
N ARG A 88 -3.48 12.23 13.13
CA ARG A 88 -4.59 11.28 13.04
C ARG A 88 -4.12 9.83 12.89
N PHE A 89 -3.12 9.59 12.05
CA PHE A 89 -2.65 8.23 11.75
C PHE A 89 -1.42 7.81 12.56
N PHE A 90 -0.99 8.64 13.51
CA PHE A 90 0.19 8.37 14.33
C PHE A 90 0.18 6.97 14.98
N PRO A 91 -0.94 6.49 15.56
CA PRO A 91 -1.01 5.17 16.18
C PRO A 91 -0.82 3.99 15.20
N LEU A 92 -0.95 4.25 13.89
CA LEU A 92 -0.81 3.22 12.85
C LEU A 92 0.60 3.16 12.28
N PHE A 93 1.46 4.15 12.59
CA PHE A 93 2.81 4.17 12.05
C PHE A 93 3.66 3.05 12.67
N PRO A 94 4.33 2.25 11.83
CA PRO A 94 5.21 1.21 12.32
C PRO A 94 6.48 1.83 12.94
N GLU A 95 7.06 1.17 13.93
CA GLU A 95 8.31 1.59 14.58
C GLU A 95 9.55 1.50 13.67
N GLY A 96 9.40 1.11 12.43
CA GLY A 96 10.51 0.94 11.49
C GLY A 96 10.17 1.39 10.07
N PHE A 97 10.33 0.47 9.14
CA PHE A 97 10.09 0.70 7.72
C PHE A 97 8.59 0.88 7.43
N SER A 98 8.29 1.79 6.46
CA SER A 98 6.96 1.87 5.82
C SER A 98 6.03 2.98 6.30
N PHE A 99 6.55 4.02 6.96
CA PHE A 99 5.80 5.25 7.20
C PHE A 99 5.09 5.75 5.93
N THR A 100 5.80 5.76 4.81
CA THR A 100 5.30 6.26 3.53
C THR A 100 4.09 5.47 3.02
N THR A 101 4.11 4.14 3.15
CA THR A 101 2.99 3.27 2.80
C THR A 101 1.80 3.52 3.71
N THR A 102 2.04 3.56 5.02
CA THR A 102 0.99 3.74 6.03
C THR A 102 0.25 5.04 5.82
N ILE A 103 0.94 6.17 5.75
CA ILE A 103 0.27 7.47 5.59
C ILE A 103 -0.45 7.57 4.25
N THR A 104 0.10 6.98 3.15
CA THR A 104 -0.56 7.03 1.83
C THR A 104 -1.85 6.23 1.83
N VAL A 105 -1.80 4.95 2.24
CA VAL A 105 -2.98 4.08 2.24
C VAL A 105 -4.02 4.60 3.21
N SER A 106 -3.63 4.95 4.45
CA SER A 106 -4.55 5.47 5.45
C SER A 106 -5.24 6.77 4.99
N SER A 107 -4.50 7.69 4.35
CA SER A 107 -5.10 8.91 3.82
C SER A 107 -6.12 8.62 2.73
N LEU A 108 -5.76 7.83 1.72
CA LEU A 108 -6.64 7.52 0.59
C LEU A 108 -7.91 6.78 1.04
N VAL A 109 -7.76 5.76 1.88
CA VAL A 109 -8.89 4.94 2.35
C VAL A 109 -9.86 5.73 3.22
N ASN A 110 -9.38 6.79 3.90
CA ASN A 110 -10.21 7.70 4.68
C ASN A 110 -10.71 8.92 3.89
N GLY A 111 -10.54 8.93 2.56
CA GLY A 111 -11.11 9.97 1.70
C GLY A 111 -10.32 11.28 1.63
N TYR A 112 -9.10 11.33 2.16
CA TYR A 112 -8.24 12.50 2.03
C TYR A 112 -7.75 12.68 0.59
N MET A 113 -7.60 13.92 0.17
CA MET A 113 -7.19 14.31 -1.17
C MET A 113 -5.68 14.17 -1.33
N VAL A 114 -5.24 13.12 -2.04
CA VAL A 114 -3.82 12.85 -2.29
C VAL A 114 -3.49 13.07 -3.76
N LYS A 115 -2.52 13.94 -4.03
CA LYS A 115 -2.02 14.22 -5.39
C LYS A 115 -0.66 13.57 -5.60
N PHE A 116 -0.48 12.91 -6.75
CA PHE A 116 0.80 12.35 -7.17
C PHE A 116 1.37 13.18 -8.33
N ILE A 117 2.61 13.63 -8.18
CA ILE A 117 3.31 14.44 -9.18
C ILE A 117 4.54 13.67 -9.64
N PRO A 118 4.70 13.42 -10.95
CA PRO A 118 5.90 12.76 -11.47
C PRO A 118 7.16 13.54 -11.13
N ILE A 119 8.15 12.86 -10.53
CA ILE A 119 9.47 13.40 -10.25
C ILE A 119 10.56 12.48 -10.76
N ASN A 120 11.75 13.00 -10.93
CA ASN A 120 12.94 12.22 -11.22
C ASN A 120 13.44 11.50 -9.96
N TYR A 121 14.17 10.40 -10.17
CA TYR A 121 14.75 9.63 -9.08
C TYR A 121 16.14 9.15 -9.46
N PHE A 122 17.14 9.58 -8.71
CA PHE A 122 18.53 9.33 -9.02
C PHE A 122 19.06 8.06 -8.34
N LYS A 123 20.26 7.64 -8.74
CA LYS A 123 20.92 6.48 -8.13
C LYS A 123 21.32 6.84 -6.70
N ARG A 124 20.99 5.96 -5.76
CA ARG A 124 21.37 6.10 -4.35
C ARG A 124 22.88 6.09 -4.19
N VAL A 125 23.38 6.98 -3.35
CA VAL A 125 24.76 6.97 -2.87
C VAL A 125 24.79 6.11 -1.60
N GLY A 126 25.56 5.00 -1.61
CA GLY A 126 25.66 4.06 -0.49
C GLY A 126 24.87 2.75 -0.67
N SER A 127 24.86 1.91 0.36
CA SER A 127 24.19 0.62 0.38
C SER A 127 22.73 0.72 0.86
N SER A 128 21.91 -0.21 0.41
CA SER A 128 20.52 -0.32 0.85
C SER A 128 20.41 -1.31 2.01
N SER A 129 19.81 -0.91 3.12
CA SER A 129 19.49 -1.81 4.25
C SER A 129 18.25 -2.69 4.00
N ILE A 130 17.65 -2.61 2.81
CA ILE A 130 16.45 -3.36 2.45
C ILE A 130 16.80 -4.83 2.19
N SER A 131 16.16 -5.73 2.94
CA SER A 131 16.19 -7.19 2.71
C SER A 131 15.05 -7.56 1.75
N PRO A 132 15.35 -8.00 0.50
CA PRO A 132 14.32 -8.08 -0.56
C PRO A 132 13.12 -8.95 -0.21
N LEU A 133 13.33 -10.14 0.34
CA LEU A 133 12.24 -11.08 0.66
C LEU A 133 11.49 -10.67 1.92
N ARG A 134 12.21 -10.39 3.02
CA ARG A 134 11.59 -10.01 4.28
C ARG A 134 10.75 -8.74 4.12
N ASP A 135 11.29 -7.75 3.44
CA ASP A 135 10.62 -6.47 3.28
C ASP A 135 9.45 -6.58 2.28
N PHE A 136 9.55 -7.45 1.26
CA PHE A 136 8.44 -7.74 0.35
C PHE A 136 7.21 -8.27 1.10
N PHE A 137 7.38 -9.33 1.91
CA PHE A 137 6.29 -9.86 2.72
C PHE A 137 5.81 -8.85 3.77
N GLY A 138 6.74 -8.10 4.39
CA GLY A 138 6.41 -7.03 5.31
C GLY A 138 5.49 -5.97 4.70
N PHE A 139 5.74 -5.56 3.44
CA PHE A 139 4.86 -4.64 2.72
C PHE A 139 3.49 -5.24 2.41
N ILE A 140 3.41 -6.50 2.01
CA ILE A 140 2.14 -7.19 1.79
C ILE A 140 1.31 -7.19 3.07
N PHE A 141 1.89 -7.68 4.17
CA PHE A 141 1.20 -7.72 5.47
C PHE A 141 0.76 -6.35 5.94
N LEU A 142 1.59 -5.32 5.74
CA LEU A 142 1.24 -3.95 6.10
C LEU A 142 0.04 -3.45 5.30
N VAL A 143 0.04 -3.62 3.98
CA VAL A 143 -1.07 -3.18 3.12
C VAL A 143 -2.35 -3.91 3.49
N VAL A 144 -2.30 -5.25 3.63
CA VAL A 144 -3.45 -6.06 4.05
C VAL A 144 -3.96 -5.59 5.42
N ARG A 145 -3.07 -5.42 6.40
CA ARG A 145 -3.44 -4.95 7.76
C ARG A 145 -4.14 -3.59 7.72
N LEU A 146 -3.59 -2.62 6.98
CA LEU A 146 -4.17 -1.28 6.88
C LEU A 146 -5.54 -1.30 6.20
N VAL A 147 -5.67 -2.06 5.12
CA VAL A 147 -6.95 -2.14 4.42
C VAL A 147 -7.97 -2.93 5.24
N THR A 148 -7.58 -4.01 5.92
CA THR A 148 -8.46 -4.74 6.84
C THR A 148 -8.96 -3.84 7.97
N TYR A 149 -8.12 -2.92 8.46
CA TYR A 149 -8.52 -1.99 9.51
C TYR A 149 -9.58 -0.99 9.04
N PHE A 150 -9.46 -0.47 7.82
CA PHE A 150 -10.35 0.58 7.32
C PHE A 150 -11.49 0.09 6.42
N LYS A 151 -11.25 -0.97 5.63
CA LYS A 151 -12.18 -1.55 4.65
C LYS A 151 -12.11 -3.08 4.70
N PRO A 152 -12.55 -3.72 5.78
CA PRO A 152 -12.41 -5.17 5.97
C PRO A 152 -13.06 -5.99 4.84
N LEU A 153 -14.19 -5.54 4.31
CA LEU A 153 -14.90 -6.23 3.25
C LEU A 153 -14.08 -6.39 1.97
N ASN A 154 -13.18 -5.43 1.66
CA ASN A 154 -12.31 -5.53 0.49
C ASN A 154 -11.28 -6.67 0.60
N VAL A 155 -11.00 -7.14 1.81
CA VAL A 155 -10.11 -8.27 2.07
C VAL A 155 -10.90 -9.57 2.24
N PHE A 156 -11.95 -9.53 3.03
CA PHE A 156 -12.70 -10.77 3.39
C PHE A 156 -13.58 -11.27 2.26
N ILE A 157 -14.30 -10.41 1.53
CA ILE A 157 -15.18 -10.86 0.44
C ILE A 157 -14.41 -11.62 -0.65
N PRO A 158 -13.28 -11.12 -1.22
CA PRO A 158 -12.52 -11.90 -2.19
C PRO A 158 -11.98 -13.22 -1.63
N ALA A 159 -11.49 -13.21 -0.39
CA ALA A 159 -11.02 -14.43 0.27
C ALA A 159 -12.15 -15.45 0.47
N ALA A 160 -13.29 -15.00 0.94
CA ALA A 160 -14.51 -15.80 1.09
C ALA A 160 -14.95 -16.42 -0.23
N LEU A 161 -14.98 -15.62 -1.30
CA LEU A 161 -15.35 -16.07 -2.63
C LEU A 161 -14.40 -17.15 -3.16
N VAL A 162 -13.10 -16.96 -3.00
CA VAL A 162 -12.09 -17.96 -3.42
C VAL A 162 -12.29 -19.28 -2.68
N ILE A 163 -12.43 -19.23 -1.36
CA ILE A 163 -12.65 -20.44 -0.53
C ILE A 163 -13.96 -21.14 -0.93
N PHE A 164 -15.02 -20.36 -1.12
CA PHE A 164 -16.32 -20.90 -1.55
C PHE A 164 -16.24 -21.58 -2.91
N VAL A 165 -15.62 -20.95 -3.91
CA VAL A 165 -15.45 -21.50 -5.26
C VAL A 165 -14.64 -22.80 -5.24
N ILE A 166 -13.54 -22.83 -4.45
CA ILE A 166 -12.74 -24.06 -4.29
C ILE A 166 -13.58 -25.18 -3.63
N GLY A 167 -14.31 -24.85 -2.58
CA GLY A 167 -15.21 -25.79 -1.91
C GLY A 167 -16.32 -26.32 -2.84
N PHE A 168 -16.90 -25.43 -3.63
CA PHE A 168 -17.95 -25.79 -4.61
C PHE A 168 -17.41 -26.66 -5.74
N ALA A 169 -16.26 -26.33 -6.31
CA ALA A 169 -15.60 -27.15 -7.32
C ALA A 169 -15.29 -28.55 -6.79
N LYS A 170 -14.77 -28.63 -5.55
CA LYS A 170 -14.53 -29.90 -4.87
C LYS A 170 -15.85 -30.67 -4.63
N ALA A 171 -16.93 -29.99 -4.24
CA ALA A 171 -18.25 -30.65 -4.04
C ALA A 171 -18.77 -31.29 -5.32
N ILE A 172 -18.58 -30.64 -6.48
CA ILE A 172 -18.95 -31.27 -7.78
C ILE A 172 -18.11 -32.52 -8.03
N VAL A 173 -16.81 -32.48 -7.77
CA VAL A 173 -15.94 -33.68 -7.94
C VAL A 173 -16.34 -34.79 -6.98
N ASP A 174 -16.63 -34.50 -5.72
CA ASP A 174 -17.06 -35.47 -4.73
C ASP A 174 -18.39 -36.12 -5.16
N LEU A 175 -19.37 -35.33 -5.63
CA LEU A 175 -20.67 -35.79 -6.10
C LEU A 175 -20.54 -36.75 -7.29
N VAL A 176 -19.68 -36.42 -8.26
CA VAL A 176 -19.44 -37.26 -9.46
C VAL A 176 -18.75 -38.57 -9.10
N ARG A 177 -17.84 -38.57 -8.11
CA ARG A 177 -17.03 -39.74 -7.75
C ARG A 177 -17.69 -40.66 -6.72
N THR A 178 -18.38 -40.07 -5.75
CA THR A 178 -18.90 -40.81 -4.57
C THR A 178 -20.41 -40.73 -4.41
N ASN A 179 -21.07 -39.95 -5.28
CA ASN A 179 -22.51 -39.66 -5.22
C ASN A 179 -22.94 -39.02 -3.87
N ALA A 180 -21.99 -38.34 -3.19
CA ALA A 180 -22.22 -37.66 -1.92
C ALA A 180 -21.31 -36.40 -1.80
N PHE A 181 -21.74 -35.43 -0.99
CA PHE A 181 -20.91 -34.31 -0.64
C PHE A 181 -19.86 -34.69 0.41
N GLY A 182 -18.60 -34.45 0.12
CA GLY A 182 -17.49 -34.65 1.07
C GLY A 182 -17.53 -33.64 2.22
N VAL A 183 -17.08 -34.06 3.40
CA VAL A 183 -16.97 -33.17 4.58
C VAL A 183 -16.09 -31.97 4.27
N GLY A 184 -14.96 -32.14 3.55
CA GLY A 184 -14.05 -31.07 3.20
C GLY A 184 -14.66 -30.03 2.26
N SER A 185 -15.50 -30.43 1.28
CA SER A 185 -16.19 -29.49 0.40
C SER A 185 -17.26 -28.71 1.15
N SER A 186 -18.03 -29.36 2.02
CA SER A 186 -19.06 -28.73 2.84
C SER A 186 -18.44 -27.72 3.83
N LEU A 187 -17.34 -28.05 4.49
CA LEU A 187 -16.62 -27.15 5.38
C LEU A 187 -16.05 -25.93 4.63
N ALA A 188 -15.47 -26.14 3.45
CA ALA A 188 -14.91 -25.03 2.68
C ALA A 188 -16.00 -24.03 2.24
N MET A 189 -17.15 -24.54 1.76
CA MET A 189 -18.29 -23.68 1.40
C MET A 189 -18.84 -22.94 2.61
N ALA A 190 -19.03 -23.61 3.76
CA ALA A 190 -19.49 -22.99 5.00
C ALA A 190 -18.52 -21.90 5.48
N THR A 191 -17.20 -22.16 5.46
CA THR A 191 -16.17 -21.17 5.81
C THR A 191 -16.22 -19.97 4.87
N GLY A 192 -16.39 -20.18 3.56
CA GLY A 192 -16.55 -19.09 2.61
C GLY A 192 -17.76 -18.21 2.94
N VAL A 193 -18.90 -18.78 3.27
CA VAL A 193 -20.10 -18.03 3.67
C VAL A 193 -19.90 -17.28 5.00
N GLN A 194 -19.21 -17.87 5.98
CA GLN A 194 -18.94 -17.23 7.27
C GLN A 194 -17.97 -16.06 7.20
N LEU A 195 -17.08 -16.04 6.22
CA LEU A 195 -16.09 -14.96 6.03
C LEU A 195 -16.66 -13.77 5.24
N ALA A 196 -17.76 -13.95 4.51
CA ALA A 196 -18.39 -12.88 3.70
C ALA A 196 -19.28 -11.96 4.56
#